data_cfd881753bb5d46f051f4a2589d00180
#
_entry.id   cfd881753bb5d46f051f4a2589d00180
#
_cell.length_a   1.000
_cell.length_b   1.000
_cell.length_c   1.000
_cell.angle_alpha   90.00
_cell.angle_beta   90.00
_cell.angle_gamma   90.00
#
_symmetry.space_group_name_H-M   'P 1'
#
loop_
_entity.id
_entity.type
_entity.pdbx_description
1 polymer ?
#
loop_
_entity_poly.entity_id
_entity_poly.type
_entity_poly.pdbx_seq_one_letter_code
_entity_poly.pdbx_strand_id
1 'polypeptide(L)'
;MVDNAPFLTLKHAGLTIEGYSRAAVQSYWRIPELKLGFDLGAQPWEFMGTPSWFLSHMHLDHMACLPVYVARRRMMKMEPPTIYLPEYAVDDVRRLLLIMQKLDRGRQTCNLVGVKAGVEIELSRDYVITPFATMHTIPSVGYMVWERRNKLKEEYHGLPGDQIRDLRLAGIAVTREIRTPILAYTGDTSPGGLDNYPPVYDAKVLITEMSFIRAKHRREKIHKFGHMHLDDFLERADRFKNEVIICGHFSTRYHENEIRRLVESKLPDNLRNRVKLWI
;
A
#
# COMPACT_ATOMS: atom_id res chain seq x y z
N MET A 1 19.83 21.04 10.50
CA MET A 1 18.68 20.09 10.41
C MET A 1 18.90 19.29 9.13
N VAL A 2 18.82 17.98 9.20
CA VAL A 2 18.77 17.17 7.98
C VAL A 2 17.38 17.42 7.39
N ASP A 3 17.31 17.95 6.16
CA ASP A 3 16.01 18.10 5.47
C ASP A 3 15.47 16.69 5.24
N ASN A 4 14.42 16.36 5.97
CA ASN A 4 13.72 15.10 5.82
C ASN A 4 12.85 15.16 4.55
N ALA A 5 12.68 14.01 3.90
CA ALA A 5 11.67 13.87 2.87
C ALA A 5 10.29 14.25 3.45
N PRO A 6 9.47 15.05 2.73
CA PRO A 6 8.18 15.51 3.25
C PRO A 6 7.20 14.34 3.41
N PHE A 7 6.35 14.40 4.43
CA PHE A 7 5.22 13.48 4.52
C PHE A 7 4.03 14.16 5.21
N LEU A 8 2.85 13.70 4.83
CA LEU A 8 1.59 14.05 5.45
C LEU A 8 1.16 12.92 6.39
N THR A 9 0.25 13.22 7.31
CA THR A 9 -0.28 12.26 8.27
C THR A 9 -1.80 12.33 8.32
N LEU A 10 -2.45 11.17 8.27
CA LEU A 10 -3.88 10.99 8.50
C LEU A 10 -4.11 9.87 9.49
N LYS A 11 -5.02 10.06 10.45
CA LYS A 11 -5.47 9.00 11.36
C LYS A 11 -6.90 8.61 11.04
N HIS A 12 -7.13 7.31 10.80
CA HIS A 12 -8.46 6.77 10.54
C HIS A 12 -8.55 5.29 10.93
N ALA A 13 -9.69 4.87 11.48
CA ALA A 13 -10.00 3.47 11.82
C ALA A 13 -8.90 2.77 12.66
N GLY A 14 -8.22 3.51 13.54
CA GLY A 14 -7.13 2.98 14.38
C GLY A 14 -5.78 2.85 13.66
N LEU A 15 -5.69 3.31 12.43
CA LEU A 15 -4.46 3.37 11.65
C LEU A 15 -3.96 4.81 11.52
N THR A 16 -2.64 4.97 11.56
CA THR A 16 -1.94 6.21 11.17
C THR A 16 -1.33 5.98 9.79
N ILE A 17 -1.75 6.75 8.81
CA ILE A 17 -1.23 6.72 7.44
C ILE A 17 -0.29 7.91 7.30
N GLU A 18 0.99 7.63 7.09
CA GLU A 18 2.02 8.63 6.88
C GLU A 18 2.67 8.39 5.53
N GLY A 19 2.95 9.43 4.77
CA GLY A 19 3.60 9.26 3.48
C GLY A 19 3.56 10.47 2.59
N TYR A 20 4.08 10.28 1.40
CA TYR A 20 4.08 11.25 0.31
C TYR A 20 4.03 10.50 -1.01
N SER A 21 3.36 11.07 -2.01
CA SER A 21 3.30 10.48 -3.35
C SER A 21 3.10 11.54 -4.41
N ARG A 22 4.08 11.68 -5.30
CA ARG A 22 4.06 12.60 -6.43
C ARG A 22 4.69 11.92 -7.65
N ALA A 23 3.96 11.85 -8.75
CA ALA A 23 4.38 11.15 -9.97
C ALA A 23 5.77 11.59 -10.45
N ALA A 24 6.62 10.61 -10.77
CA ALA A 24 7.99 10.77 -11.22
C ALA A 24 8.92 11.49 -10.23
N VAL A 25 8.49 11.73 -9.00
CA VAL A 25 9.30 12.35 -7.93
C VAL A 25 9.63 11.32 -6.88
N GLN A 26 8.62 10.90 -6.11
CA GLN A 26 8.79 9.90 -5.05
C GLN A 26 7.43 9.44 -4.50
N SER A 27 7.35 8.18 -4.11
CA SER A 27 6.23 7.56 -3.42
C SER A 27 6.72 6.69 -2.28
N TYR A 28 6.20 6.90 -1.09
CA TYR A 28 6.48 6.11 0.11
C TYR A 28 5.40 6.32 1.15
N TRP A 29 5.05 5.25 1.86
CA TRP A 29 4.00 5.25 2.87
C TRP A 29 4.43 4.43 4.08
N ARG A 30 3.96 4.78 5.27
CA ARG A 30 4.15 4.01 6.49
C ARG A 30 2.84 3.87 7.25
N ILE A 31 2.63 2.68 7.82
CA ILE A 31 1.52 2.39 8.74
C ILE A 31 2.14 1.86 10.03
N PRO A 32 2.42 2.72 11.00
CA PRO A 32 3.17 2.37 12.21
C PRO A 32 2.57 1.22 13.01
N GLU A 33 1.25 1.19 13.16
CA GLU A 33 0.53 0.17 13.95
C GLU A 33 0.71 -1.23 13.35
N LEU A 34 0.86 -1.31 12.03
CA LEU A 34 1.09 -2.56 11.30
C LEU A 34 2.59 -2.86 11.11
N LYS A 35 3.49 -1.95 11.53
CA LYS A 35 4.94 -2.05 11.35
C LYS A 35 5.36 -2.27 9.89
N LEU A 36 4.64 -1.70 8.96
CA LEU A 36 4.91 -1.83 7.53
C LEU A 36 4.96 -0.48 6.82
N GLY A 37 5.56 -0.50 5.63
CA GLY A 37 5.50 0.60 4.67
C GLY A 37 5.28 0.09 3.25
N PHE A 38 4.84 1.00 2.38
CA PHE A 38 4.70 0.74 0.94
C PHE A 38 5.61 1.70 0.18
N ASP A 39 6.34 1.16 -0.77
CA ASP A 39 7.30 1.83 -1.63
C ASP A 39 8.41 2.61 -0.89
N LEU A 40 9.53 2.77 -1.55
CA LEU A 40 10.75 3.39 -1.03
C LEU A 40 11.35 4.38 -2.05
N GLY A 41 10.50 5.24 -2.64
CA GLY A 41 10.96 6.32 -3.53
C GLY A 41 11.78 7.37 -2.79
N ALA A 42 11.50 7.60 -1.51
CA ALA A 42 12.34 8.30 -0.55
C ALA A 42 12.21 7.70 0.84
N GLN A 43 12.96 8.24 1.80
CA GLN A 43 13.03 7.67 3.14
C GLN A 43 13.16 8.78 4.20
N PRO A 44 12.07 9.24 4.79
CA PRO A 44 12.11 10.09 5.97
C PRO A 44 12.84 9.40 7.12
N TRP A 45 13.58 10.18 7.91
CA TRP A 45 14.34 9.62 9.04
C TRP A 45 13.42 8.93 10.06
N GLU A 46 12.24 9.47 10.26
CA GLU A 46 11.22 8.94 11.17
C GLU A 46 10.75 7.53 10.78
N PHE A 47 10.90 7.15 9.51
CA PHE A 47 10.45 5.85 9.00
C PHE A 47 11.47 4.72 9.21
N MET A 48 12.67 5.03 9.73
CA MET A 48 13.73 4.05 9.93
C MET A 48 13.34 2.86 10.81
N GLY A 49 12.37 3.04 11.72
CA GLY A 49 11.84 1.98 12.57
C GLY A 49 10.96 0.95 11.89
N THR A 50 10.59 1.14 10.61
CA THR A 50 9.68 0.25 9.88
C THR A 50 10.41 -1.03 9.46
N PRO A 51 10.07 -2.23 9.97
CA PRO A 51 10.84 -3.44 9.68
C PRO A 51 10.51 -4.08 8.33
N SER A 52 9.31 -3.84 7.79
CA SER A 52 8.81 -4.50 6.57
C SER A 52 8.34 -3.50 5.54
N TRP A 53 8.77 -3.67 4.29
CA TRP A 53 8.39 -2.83 3.17
C TRP A 53 7.86 -3.64 2.02
N PHE A 54 6.79 -3.14 1.41
CA PHE A 54 6.06 -3.79 0.33
C PHE A 54 6.15 -2.89 -0.91
N LEU A 55 7.00 -3.25 -1.86
CA LEU A 55 7.21 -2.47 -3.09
C LEU A 55 6.20 -2.86 -4.15
N SER A 56 5.51 -1.88 -4.69
CA SER A 56 4.48 -2.11 -5.72
C SER A 56 5.09 -2.48 -7.07
N HIS A 57 6.15 -1.79 -7.47
CA HIS A 57 6.87 -1.99 -8.72
C HIS A 57 8.26 -1.31 -8.67
N MET A 58 9.04 -1.41 -9.77
CA MET A 58 10.45 -1.03 -9.76
C MET A 58 10.75 0.29 -10.48
N HIS A 59 9.79 1.19 -10.67
CA HIS A 59 10.12 2.55 -11.07
C HIS A 59 10.89 3.29 -9.97
N LEU A 60 11.78 4.18 -10.39
CA LEU A 60 12.71 4.82 -9.46
C LEU A 60 12.02 5.66 -8.37
N ASP A 61 10.93 6.33 -8.72
CA ASP A 61 10.12 7.09 -7.78
C ASP A 61 9.39 6.22 -6.73
N HIS A 62 9.46 4.88 -6.86
CA HIS A 62 8.93 3.92 -5.90
C HIS A 62 10.01 3.08 -5.20
N MET A 63 11.26 3.01 -5.73
CA MET A 63 12.26 2.12 -5.14
C MET A 63 13.66 2.72 -4.98
N ALA A 64 13.95 3.91 -5.50
CA ALA A 64 15.33 4.43 -5.55
C ALA A 64 16.01 4.58 -4.18
N CYS A 65 15.25 4.77 -3.11
CA CYS A 65 15.78 4.92 -1.76
C CYS A 65 16.06 3.58 -1.04
N LEU A 66 15.73 2.43 -1.65
CA LEU A 66 15.94 1.12 -1.03
C LEU A 66 17.39 0.90 -0.54
N PRO A 67 18.45 1.14 -1.34
CA PRO A 67 19.82 0.97 -0.87
C PRO A 67 20.17 1.91 0.29
N VAL A 68 19.68 3.15 0.23
CA VAL A 68 19.89 4.16 1.29
C VAL A 68 19.23 3.70 2.59
N TYR A 69 18.01 3.20 2.53
CA TYR A 69 17.29 2.68 3.68
C TYR A 69 18.05 1.51 4.34
N VAL A 70 18.48 0.53 3.55
CA VAL A 70 19.22 -0.63 4.05
C VAL A 70 20.56 -0.20 4.70
N ALA A 71 21.30 0.71 4.04
CA ALA A 71 22.56 1.23 4.57
C ALA A 71 22.37 1.98 5.90
N ARG A 72 21.34 2.82 6.00
CA ARG A 72 21.02 3.57 7.25
C ARG A 72 20.67 2.62 8.40
N ARG A 73 19.84 1.60 8.18
CA ARG A 73 19.52 0.60 9.21
C ARG A 73 20.74 -0.11 9.73
N ARG A 74 21.67 -0.51 8.84
CA ARG A 74 22.95 -1.08 9.23
C ARG A 74 23.76 -0.11 10.11
N MET A 75 23.88 1.16 9.70
CA MET A 75 24.59 2.18 10.47
C MET A 75 24.00 2.38 11.87
N MET A 76 22.68 2.29 11.98
CA MET A 76 21.94 2.38 13.25
C MET A 76 21.95 1.07 14.05
N LYS A 77 22.64 0.02 13.57
CA LYS A 77 22.67 -1.33 14.18
C LYS A 77 21.27 -1.94 14.40
N MET A 78 20.34 -1.61 13.52
CA MET A 78 18.99 -2.18 13.52
C MET A 78 18.98 -3.52 12.79
N GLU A 79 18.01 -4.38 13.13
CA GLU A 79 17.81 -5.64 12.42
C GLU A 79 17.60 -5.43 10.92
N PRO A 80 18.10 -6.34 10.07
CA PRO A 80 17.86 -6.28 8.64
C PRO A 80 16.36 -6.22 8.31
N PRO A 81 15.95 -5.31 7.43
CA PRO A 81 14.53 -5.22 7.06
C PRO A 81 14.14 -6.36 6.12
N THR A 82 12.85 -6.67 6.09
CA THR A 82 12.26 -7.52 5.06
C THR A 82 11.63 -6.64 3.97
N ILE A 83 12.03 -6.88 2.73
CA ILE A 83 11.57 -6.15 1.55
C ILE A 83 10.80 -7.13 0.67
N TYR A 84 9.49 -6.95 0.61
CA TYR A 84 8.60 -7.66 -0.29
C TYR A 84 8.53 -6.90 -1.60
N LEU A 85 8.73 -7.58 -2.73
CA LEU A 85 8.75 -6.95 -4.06
C LEU A 85 8.28 -7.95 -5.11
N PRO A 86 7.80 -7.48 -6.29
CA PRO A 86 7.40 -8.39 -7.36
C PRO A 86 8.49 -9.41 -7.67
N GLU A 87 8.13 -10.68 -7.74
CA GLU A 87 9.08 -11.81 -7.83
C GLU A 87 10.11 -11.65 -8.95
N TYR A 88 9.69 -11.12 -10.12
CA TYR A 88 10.58 -10.94 -11.25
C TYR A 88 11.79 -10.05 -10.95
N ALA A 89 11.67 -9.13 -9.98
CA ALA A 89 12.69 -8.14 -9.68
C ALA A 89 13.69 -8.57 -8.60
N VAL A 90 13.46 -9.68 -7.91
CA VAL A 90 14.26 -10.11 -6.74
C VAL A 90 15.74 -10.23 -7.08
N ASP A 91 16.07 -10.88 -8.20
CA ASP A 91 17.46 -11.12 -8.56
C ASP A 91 18.16 -9.84 -9.02
N ASP A 92 17.48 -8.97 -9.73
CA ASP A 92 18.06 -7.70 -10.17
C ASP A 92 18.24 -6.73 -9.01
N VAL A 93 17.30 -6.67 -8.07
CA VAL A 93 17.46 -5.89 -6.82
C VAL A 93 18.60 -6.46 -5.97
N ARG A 94 18.75 -7.78 -5.89
CA ARG A 94 19.91 -8.39 -5.21
C ARG A 94 21.23 -7.97 -5.85
N ARG A 95 21.32 -7.98 -7.19
CA ARG A 95 22.51 -7.50 -7.92
C ARG A 95 22.76 -6.03 -7.69
N LEU A 96 21.73 -5.19 -7.72
CA LEU A 96 21.81 -3.76 -7.41
C LEU A 96 22.42 -3.54 -6.02
N LEU A 97 21.91 -4.22 -4.99
CA LEU A 97 22.42 -4.10 -3.62
C LEU A 97 23.88 -4.58 -3.50
N LEU A 98 24.29 -5.61 -4.25
CA LEU A 98 25.69 -6.05 -4.32
C LEU A 98 26.61 -4.98 -4.96
N ILE A 99 26.13 -4.29 -5.99
CA ILE A 99 26.87 -3.17 -6.62
C ILE A 99 26.98 -2.01 -5.63
N MET A 100 25.88 -1.63 -4.97
CA MET A 100 25.88 -0.57 -3.95
C MET A 100 26.78 -0.92 -2.77
N GLN A 101 26.81 -2.19 -2.33
CA GLN A 101 27.74 -2.66 -1.31
C GLN A 101 29.22 -2.42 -1.69
N LYS A 102 29.59 -2.65 -2.96
CA LYS A 102 30.96 -2.39 -3.45
C LYS A 102 31.28 -0.91 -3.44
N LEU A 103 30.34 -0.06 -3.86
CA LEU A 103 30.52 1.40 -3.92
C LEU A 103 30.57 2.03 -2.53
N ASP A 104 29.63 1.66 -1.65
CA ASP A 104 29.51 2.17 -0.27
C ASP A 104 30.50 1.52 0.71
N ARG A 105 31.20 0.44 0.29
CA ARG A 105 32.08 -0.38 1.12
C ARG A 105 31.40 -0.88 2.41
N GLY A 106 30.11 -1.06 2.36
CA GLY A 106 29.29 -1.48 3.49
C GLY A 106 28.24 -2.51 3.11
N ARG A 107 28.02 -3.49 3.98
CA ARG A 107 27.03 -4.56 3.73
C ARG A 107 25.62 -3.98 3.53
N GLN A 108 24.93 -4.44 2.50
CA GLN A 108 23.53 -4.11 2.19
C GLN A 108 22.65 -5.30 2.60
N THR A 109 22.51 -5.51 3.93
CA THR A 109 21.83 -6.68 4.47
C THR A 109 20.32 -6.43 4.60
N CYS A 110 19.51 -7.17 3.86
CA CYS A 110 18.07 -7.22 3.98
C CYS A 110 17.54 -8.58 3.51
N ASN A 111 16.32 -8.92 3.91
CA ASN A 111 15.61 -10.09 3.41
C ASN A 111 14.76 -9.69 2.21
N LEU A 112 15.11 -10.17 1.00
CA LEU A 112 14.32 -9.95 -0.21
C LEU A 112 13.35 -11.11 -0.38
N VAL A 113 12.05 -10.80 -0.44
CA VAL A 113 10.97 -11.78 -0.60
C VAL A 113 10.17 -11.45 -1.85
N GLY A 114 10.23 -12.33 -2.84
CA GLY A 114 9.43 -12.20 -4.06
C GLY A 114 7.95 -12.48 -3.78
N VAL A 115 7.07 -11.61 -4.30
CA VAL A 115 5.62 -11.75 -4.15
C VAL A 115 4.93 -11.94 -5.49
N LYS A 116 3.86 -12.73 -5.49
CA LYS A 116 2.92 -12.92 -6.60
C LYS A 116 1.51 -12.54 -6.17
N ALA A 117 0.71 -12.05 -7.10
CA ALA A 117 -0.71 -11.81 -6.85
C ALA A 117 -1.41 -13.08 -6.34
N GLY A 118 -2.23 -12.92 -5.32
CA GLY A 118 -3.02 -14.00 -4.69
C GLY A 118 -2.29 -14.83 -3.64
N VAL A 119 -0.98 -14.68 -3.47
CA VAL A 119 -0.22 -15.38 -2.42
C VAL A 119 -0.32 -14.60 -1.11
N GLU A 120 -0.80 -15.24 -0.06
CA GLU A 120 -0.94 -14.59 1.24
C GLU A 120 0.38 -14.49 1.99
N ILE A 121 0.58 -13.38 2.66
CA ILE A 121 1.73 -13.09 3.52
C ILE A 121 1.21 -12.87 4.93
N GLU A 122 1.62 -13.71 5.86
CA GLU A 122 1.31 -13.51 7.28
C GLU A 122 2.16 -12.37 7.84
N LEU A 123 1.51 -11.27 8.21
CA LEU A 123 2.17 -10.15 8.89
C LEU A 123 2.21 -10.38 10.40
N SER A 124 1.11 -10.92 10.94
CA SER A 124 0.97 -11.29 12.35
C SER A 124 -0.20 -12.26 12.53
N ARG A 125 -0.46 -12.66 13.79
CA ARG A 125 -1.66 -13.45 14.12
C ARG A 125 -2.95 -12.81 13.63
N ASP A 126 -3.03 -11.47 13.67
CA ASP A 126 -4.27 -10.72 13.44
C ASP A 126 -4.30 -10.03 12.07
N TYR A 127 -3.21 -10.05 11.31
CA TYR A 127 -3.10 -9.37 10.02
C TYR A 127 -2.46 -10.23 8.95
N VAL A 128 -3.10 -10.22 7.77
CA VAL A 128 -2.64 -10.90 6.56
C VAL A 128 -2.59 -9.89 5.42
N ILE A 129 -1.59 -10.00 4.55
CA ILE A 129 -1.47 -9.19 3.33
C ILE A 129 -1.66 -10.10 2.12
N THR A 130 -2.49 -9.66 1.19
CA THR A 130 -2.67 -10.31 -0.11
C THR A 130 -2.21 -9.35 -1.20
N PRO A 131 -1.11 -9.63 -1.90
CA PRO A 131 -0.76 -8.92 -3.12
C PRO A 131 -1.81 -9.19 -4.21
N PHE A 132 -2.17 -8.18 -4.99
CA PHE A 132 -3.06 -8.33 -6.14
C PHE A 132 -2.46 -7.68 -7.39
N ALA A 133 -2.80 -8.19 -8.57
CA ALA A 133 -2.29 -7.66 -9.82
C ALA A 133 -2.84 -6.27 -10.09
N THR A 134 -1.97 -5.33 -10.46
CA THR A 134 -2.30 -4.01 -10.96
C THR A 134 -1.95 -3.89 -12.45
N MET A 135 -2.36 -2.81 -13.09
CA MET A 135 -2.17 -2.63 -14.53
C MET A 135 -1.30 -1.41 -14.79
N HIS A 136 0.00 -1.65 -14.92
CA HIS A 136 1.00 -0.62 -15.16
C HIS A 136 1.93 -1.02 -16.32
N THR A 137 2.89 -0.14 -16.71
CA THR A 137 3.81 -0.37 -17.82
C THR A 137 4.83 -1.47 -17.56
N ILE A 138 5.15 -1.73 -16.30
CA ILE A 138 5.96 -2.85 -15.85
C ILE A 138 5.15 -3.72 -14.90
N PRO A 139 5.51 -5.00 -14.69
CA PRO A 139 4.78 -5.85 -13.77
C PRO A 139 4.69 -5.20 -12.39
N SER A 140 3.47 -5.07 -11.88
CA SER A 140 3.17 -4.35 -10.65
C SER A 140 2.14 -5.08 -9.81
N VAL A 141 2.14 -4.83 -8.50
CA VAL A 141 1.20 -5.37 -7.54
C VAL A 141 0.70 -4.27 -6.59
N GLY A 142 -0.56 -4.35 -6.26
CA GLY A 142 -1.11 -3.66 -5.09
C GLY A 142 -1.13 -4.60 -3.89
N TYR A 143 -1.46 -4.08 -2.72
CA TYR A 143 -1.50 -4.83 -1.48
C TYR A 143 -2.79 -4.58 -0.73
N MET A 144 -3.48 -5.65 -0.33
CA MET A 144 -4.65 -5.63 0.52
C MET A 144 -4.26 -6.14 1.91
N VAL A 145 -4.51 -5.35 2.93
CA VAL A 145 -4.33 -5.74 4.34
C VAL A 145 -5.66 -6.14 4.92
N TRP A 146 -5.70 -7.35 5.44
CA TRP A 146 -6.87 -7.93 6.10
C TRP A 146 -6.64 -8.01 7.60
N GLU A 147 -7.60 -7.53 8.38
CA GLU A 147 -7.72 -7.90 9.78
C GLU A 147 -8.39 -9.27 9.87
N ARG A 148 -7.74 -10.20 10.55
CA ARG A 148 -8.18 -11.58 10.74
C ARG A 148 -8.61 -11.81 12.18
N ARG A 149 -9.84 -12.23 12.38
CA ARG A 149 -10.38 -12.54 13.71
C ARG A 149 -11.07 -13.89 13.70
N ASN A 150 -10.88 -14.66 14.78
CA ASN A 150 -11.63 -15.88 15.01
C ASN A 150 -12.88 -15.58 15.83
N LYS A 151 -14.07 -15.78 15.27
CA LYS A 151 -15.35 -15.67 15.95
C LYS A 151 -15.94 -17.05 16.23
N LEU A 152 -16.61 -17.18 17.36
CA LEU A 152 -17.36 -18.39 17.69
C LEU A 152 -18.39 -18.65 16.58
N LYS A 153 -18.53 -19.90 16.15
CA LYS A 153 -19.57 -20.27 15.18
C LYS A 153 -20.94 -20.17 15.82
N GLU A 154 -21.95 -19.87 15.01
CA GLU A 154 -23.33 -19.62 15.49
C GLU A 154 -23.92 -20.80 16.23
N GLU A 155 -23.59 -22.03 15.78
CA GLU A 155 -24.02 -23.28 16.39
C GLU A 155 -23.57 -23.48 17.86
N TYR A 156 -22.56 -22.71 18.30
CA TYR A 156 -22.04 -22.74 19.66
C TYR A 156 -22.41 -21.48 20.47
N HIS A 157 -23.19 -20.57 19.90
CA HIS A 157 -23.69 -19.42 20.65
C HIS A 157 -24.64 -19.90 21.75
N GLY A 158 -24.41 -19.41 22.96
CA GLY A 158 -25.24 -19.79 24.13
C GLY A 158 -24.73 -21.00 24.91
N LEU A 159 -23.69 -21.70 24.42
CA LEU A 159 -23.06 -22.74 25.24
C LEU A 159 -22.20 -22.12 26.35
N PRO A 160 -22.20 -22.71 27.54
CA PRO A 160 -21.28 -22.34 28.63
C PRO A 160 -19.81 -22.45 28.20
N GLY A 161 -18.94 -21.60 28.76
CA GLY A 161 -17.53 -21.55 28.39
C GLY A 161 -16.75 -22.84 28.60
N ASP A 162 -17.12 -23.66 29.61
CA ASP A 162 -16.56 -24.97 29.88
C ASP A 162 -16.89 -25.96 28.74
N GLN A 163 -18.11 -25.99 28.24
CA GLN A 163 -18.49 -26.83 27.11
C GLN A 163 -17.73 -26.42 25.83
N ILE A 164 -17.58 -25.11 25.56
CA ILE A 164 -16.79 -24.63 24.44
C ILE A 164 -15.31 -25.06 24.57
N ARG A 165 -14.76 -25.02 25.79
CA ARG A 165 -13.41 -25.50 26.07
C ARG A 165 -13.28 -27.00 25.78
N ASP A 166 -14.24 -27.80 26.25
CA ASP A 166 -14.21 -29.25 26.09
C ASP A 166 -14.32 -29.66 24.62
N LEU A 167 -15.16 -28.97 23.84
CA LEU A 167 -15.21 -29.13 22.37
C LEU A 167 -13.87 -28.84 21.72
N ARG A 168 -13.18 -27.76 22.14
CA ARG A 168 -11.81 -27.45 21.63
C ARG A 168 -10.80 -28.53 22.00
N LEU A 169 -10.85 -29.04 23.23
CA LEU A 169 -9.96 -30.14 23.65
C LEU A 169 -10.23 -31.43 22.88
N ALA A 170 -11.48 -31.64 22.47
CA ALA A 170 -11.87 -32.74 21.59
C ALA A 170 -11.48 -32.53 20.12
N GLY A 171 -10.76 -31.44 19.78
CA GLY A 171 -10.32 -31.13 18.40
C GLY A 171 -11.38 -30.52 17.49
N ILE A 172 -12.54 -30.13 18.05
CA ILE A 172 -13.64 -29.55 17.28
C ILE A 172 -13.34 -28.07 17.02
N ALA A 173 -13.38 -27.65 15.73
CA ALA A 173 -13.19 -26.25 15.33
C ALA A 173 -14.45 -25.43 15.68
N VAL A 174 -14.48 -24.86 16.90
CA VAL A 174 -15.61 -24.07 17.40
C VAL A 174 -15.62 -22.63 16.91
N THR A 175 -14.56 -22.15 16.26
CA THR A 175 -14.46 -20.81 15.68
C THR A 175 -14.38 -20.85 14.19
N ARG A 176 -14.82 -19.75 13.54
CA ARG A 176 -14.55 -19.47 12.12
C ARG A 176 -13.69 -18.23 11.98
N GLU A 177 -12.78 -18.23 11.03
CA GLU A 177 -12.03 -17.04 10.65
C GLU A 177 -12.93 -16.06 9.89
N ILE A 178 -12.86 -14.80 10.29
CA ILE A 178 -13.50 -13.67 9.60
C ILE A 178 -12.40 -12.70 9.21
N ARG A 179 -12.43 -12.24 7.97
CA ARG A 179 -11.50 -11.26 7.44
C ARG A 179 -12.23 -9.97 7.10
N THR A 180 -11.65 -8.85 7.52
CA THR A 180 -12.13 -7.50 7.22
C THR A 180 -11.05 -6.77 6.45
N PRO A 181 -11.33 -6.25 5.23
CA PRO A 181 -10.34 -5.47 4.47
C PRO A 181 -10.17 -4.11 5.14
N ILE A 182 -9.01 -3.85 5.71
CA ILE A 182 -8.77 -2.61 6.48
C ILE A 182 -8.02 -1.56 5.69
N LEU A 183 -7.10 -1.97 4.79
CA LEU A 183 -6.31 -1.06 4.00
C LEU A 183 -5.99 -1.67 2.64
N ALA A 184 -6.17 -0.91 1.57
CA ALA A 184 -5.69 -1.23 0.23
C ALA A 184 -4.69 -0.17 -0.24
N TYR A 185 -3.58 -0.61 -0.81
CA TYR A 185 -2.61 0.23 -1.52
C TYR A 185 -2.47 -0.28 -2.96
N THR A 186 -2.73 0.57 -3.94
CA THR A 186 -2.70 0.16 -5.35
C THR A 186 -1.34 0.30 -6.02
N GLY A 187 -0.46 1.17 -5.48
CA GLY A 187 0.65 1.67 -6.29
C GLY A 187 0.11 2.38 -7.53
N ASP A 188 0.88 2.33 -8.62
CA ASP A 188 0.49 2.88 -9.90
C ASP A 188 -0.34 1.88 -10.70
N THR A 189 -1.46 2.35 -11.23
CA THR A 189 -2.36 1.48 -11.99
C THR A 189 -3.34 2.24 -12.88
N SER A 190 -3.68 1.68 -14.02
CA SER A 190 -4.87 2.08 -14.76
C SER A 190 -6.14 1.58 -14.03
N PRO A 191 -7.33 2.07 -14.41
CA PRO A 191 -8.59 1.68 -13.76
C PRO A 191 -8.84 0.17 -13.67
N GLY A 192 -8.34 -0.58 -14.64
CA GLY A 192 -8.47 -2.04 -14.67
C GLY A 192 -7.84 -2.74 -13.46
N GLY A 193 -6.80 -2.17 -12.85
CA GLY A 193 -6.21 -2.74 -11.64
C GLY A 193 -7.15 -2.71 -10.43
N LEU A 194 -8.03 -1.71 -10.35
CA LEU A 194 -9.10 -1.67 -9.33
C LEU A 194 -10.22 -2.64 -9.70
N ASP A 195 -10.63 -2.63 -10.97
CA ASP A 195 -11.78 -3.43 -11.44
C ASP A 195 -11.52 -4.93 -11.36
N ASN A 196 -10.28 -5.36 -11.59
CA ASN A 196 -9.87 -6.77 -11.53
C ASN A 196 -9.74 -7.30 -10.09
N TYR A 197 -9.72 -6.43 -9.08
CA TYR A 197 -9.66 -6.83 -7.68
C TYR A 197 -10.71 -6.05 -6.84
N PRO A 198 -12.01 -6.40 -6.95
CA PRO A 198 -13.11 -5.70 -6.29
C PRO A 198 -12.95 -5.44 -4.78
N PRO A 199 -12.25 -6.26 -3.97
CA PRO A 199 -12.07 -5.98 -2.55
C PRO A 199 -11.42 -4.61 -2.23
N VAL A 200 -10.72 -3.96 -3.19
CA VAL A 200 -10.18 -2.61 -2.98
C VAL A 200 -11.27 -1.59 -2.67
N TYR A 201 -12.48 -1.78 -3.22
CA TYR A 201 -13.62 -0.89 -3.01
C TYR A 201 -14.26 -1.04 -1.63
N ASP A 202 -14.00 -2.16 -0.94
CA ASP A 202 -14.58 -2.49 0.37
C ASP A 202 -13.59 -2.22 1.54
N ALA A 203 -12.31 -1.95 1.25
CA ALA A 203 -11.32 -1.64 2.28
C ALA A 203 -11.70 -0.36 3.04
N LYS A 204 -11.52 -0.31 4.36
CA LYS A 204 -11.80 0.90 5.14
C LYS A 204 -11.01 2.09 4.62
N VAL A 205 -9.71 1.89 4.36
CA VAL A 205 -8.82 2.90 3.78
C VAL A 205 -8.34 2.41 2.42
N LEU A 206 -8.50 3.24 1.40
CA LEU A 206 -7.91 3.03 0.08
C LEU A 206 -6.86 4.11 -0.17
N ILE A 207 -5.63 3.70 -0.47
CA ILE A 207 -4.55 4.57 -0.98
C ILE A 207 -4.38 4.25 -2.46
N THR A 208 -4.65 5.22 -3.33
CA THR A 208 -4.62 5.03 -4.79
C THR A 208 -4.04 6.24 -5.50
N GLU A 209 -3.58 6.03 -6.72
CA GLU A 209 -3.18 7.14 -7.60
C GLU A 209 -4.38 7.90 -8.17
N MET A 210 -4.15 9.16 -8.54
CA MET A 210 -4.97 9.99 -9.42
C MET A 210 -4.04 10.89 -10.24
N SER A 211 -3.24 10.29 -11.10
CA SER A 211 -2.12 10.99 -11.75
C SER A 211 -2.57 12.11 -12.68
N PHE A 212 -3.73 12.00 -13.33
CA PHE A 212 -4.22 12.95 -14.32
C PHE A 212 -5.62 13.47 -14.00
N ILE A 213 -5.80 14.81 -14.13
CA ILE A 213 -7.06 15.48 -13.71
C ILE A 213 -7.67 16.41 -14.74
N ARG A 214 -6.93 16.81 -15.80
CA ARG A 214 -7.45 17.77 -16.81
C ARG A 214 -8.24 17.07 -17.90
N ALA A 215 -9.43 17.57 -18.22
CA ALA A 215 -10.36 17.00 -19.18
C ALA A 215 -9.83 16.82 -20.62
N LYS A 216 -8.77 17.53 -21.00
CA LYS A 216 -8.20 17.46 -22.37
C LYS A 216 -7.20 16.33 -22.57
N HIS A 217 -6.91 15.53 -21.56
CA HIS A 217 -5.98 14.43 -21.68
C HIS A 217 -6.66 13.24 -22.38
N ARG A 218 -5.93 12.59 -23.28
CA ARG A 218 -6.40 11.36 -23.94
C ARG A 218 -6.32 10.21 -22.95
N ARG A 219 -7.46 9.79 -22.38
CA ARG A 219 -7.54 8.71 -21.38
C ARG A 219 -6.90 7.41 -21.85
N GLU A 220 -7.12 7.04 -23.10
CA GLU A 220 -6.50 5.83 -23.70
C GLU A 220 -4.97 5.86 -23.60
N LYS A 221 -4.35 7.04 -23.81
CA LYS A 221 -2.91 7.18 -23.65
C LYS A 221 -2.50 7.06 -22.18
N ILE A 222 -3.28 7.62 -21.25
CA ILE A 222 -3.05 7.51 -19.81
C ILE A 222 -3.11 6.03 -19.38
N HIS A 223 -4.14 5.32 -19.83
CA HIS A 223 -4.31 3.89 -19.53
C HIS A 223 -3.20 3.03 -20.13
N LYS A 224 -2.73 3.37 -21.34
CA LYS A 224 -1.58 2.69 -21.97
C LYS A 224 -0.30 2.82 -21.12
N PHE A 225 -0.14 3.94 -20.42
CA PHE A 225 0.95 4.14 -19.47
C PHE A 225 0.63 3.65 -18.05
N GLY A 226 -0.48 2.94 -17.89
CA GLY A 226 -0.84 2.30 -16.63
C GLY A 226 -1.15 3.29 -15.51
N HIS A 227 -1.81 4.40 -15.83
CA HIS A 227 -2.23 5.42 -14.87
C HIS A 227 -3.72 5.71 -14.91
N MET A 228 -4.21 6.45 -13.92
CA MET A 228 -5.62 6.80 -13.75
C MET A 228 -5.86 8.29 -13.99
N HIS A 229 -7.03 8.57 -14.59
CA HIS A 229 -7.58 9.91 -14.73
C HIS A 229 -8.70 10.15 -13.72
N LEU A 230 -8.90 11.41 -13.30
CA LEU A 230 -10.02 11.80 -12.43
C LEU A 230 -11.38 11.27 -12.92
N ASP A 231 -11.65 11.35 -14.23
CA ASP A 231 -12.93 10.87 -14.77
C ASP A 231 -13.08 9.34 -14.63
N ASP A 232 -11.98 8.55 -14.66
CA ASP A 232 -12.01 7.10 -14.39
C ASP A 232 -12.44 6.81 -12.94
N PHE A 233 -11.96 7.65 -12.01
CA PHE A 233 -12.33 7.57 -10.61
C PHE A 233 -13.81 7.93 -10.40
N LEU A 234 -14.29 9.01 -11.05
CA LEU A 234 -15.67 9.44 -10.97
C LEU A 234 -16.66 8.42 -11.57
N GLU A 235 -16.30 7.74 -12.65
CA GLU A 235 -17.11 6.65 -13.24
C GLU A 235 -17.31 5.47 -12.29
N ARG A 236 -16.47 5.34 -11.26
CA ARG A 236 -16.53 4.29 -10.23
C ARG A 236 -17.07 4.77 -8.89
N ALA A 237 -17.58 6.00 -8.84
CA ALA A 237 -17.97 6.67 -7.60
C ALA A 237 -18.92 5.83 -6.73
N ASP A 238 -19.87 5.14 -7.32
CA ASP A 238 -20.87 4.31 -6.61
C ASP A 238 -20.31 2.97 -6.12
N ARG A 239 -19.13 2.56 -6.61
CA ARG A 239 -18.48 1.31 -6.18
C ARG A 239 -17.67 1.49 -4.90
N PHE A 240 -17.17 2.70 -4.63
CA PHE A 240 -16.35 2.97 -3.45
C PHE A 240 -17.19 2.92 -2.17
N LYS A 241 -16.97 1.93 -1.34
CA LYS A 241 -17.54 1.80 0.01
C LYS A 241 -16.53 2.20 1.10
N ASN A 242 -15.31 2.54 0.69
CA ASN A 242 -14.24 2.92 1.59
C ASN A 242 -14.67 4.07 2.51
N GLU A 243 -14.28 4.02 3.78
CA GLU A 243 -14.50 5.10 4.74
C GLU A 243 -13.63 6.32 4.41
N VAL A 244 -12.39 6.07 3.94
CA VAL A 244 -11.44 7.09 3.46
C VAL A 244 -10.74 6.61 2.20
N ILE A 245 -10.60 7.52 1.24
CA ILE A 245 -9.84 7.31 0.00
C ILE A 245 -8.77 8.37 -0.09
N ILE A 246 -7.52 7.98 -0.05
CA ILE A 246 -6.36 8.84 -0.19
C ILE A 246 -5.93 8.80 -1.66
N CYS A 247 -6.08 9.93 -2.35
CA CYS A 247 -5.65 10.10 -3.72
C CYS A 247 -4.33 10.84 -3.78
N GLY A 248 -3.30 10.18 -4.27
CA GLY A 248 -1.95 10.74 -4.44
C GLY A 248 -1.42 10.59 -5.86
N HIS A 249 -0.08 10.64 -6.00
CA HIS A 249 0.62 10.43 -7.26
C HIS A 249 0.21 11.38 -8.39
N PHE A 250 -0.21 12.61 -8.04
CA PHE A 250 -0.57 13.62 -9.02
C PHE A 250 0.63 14.01 -9.89
N SER A 251 0.42 14.19 -11.19
CA SER A 251 1.46 14.63 -12.11
C SER A 251 2.07 15.98 -11.66
N THR A 252 3.39 16.11 -11.82
CA THR A 252 4.13 17.35 -11.53
C THR A 252 3.70 18.56 -12.39
N ARG A 253 2.87 18.32 -13.41
CA ARG A 253 2.30 19.37 -14.28
C ARG A 253 1.23 20.22 -13.58
N TYR A 254 0.76 19.82 -12.39
CA TYR A 254 -0.31 20.47 -11.66
C TYR A 254 0.21 21.12 -10.39
N HIS A 255 -0.24 22.33 -10.12
CA HIS A 255 -0.08 22.94 -8.81
C HIS A 255 -1.16 22.45 -7.84
N GLU A 256 -0.88 22.44 -6.56
CA GLU A 256 -1.80 21.97 -5.51
C GLU A 256 -3.16 22.65 -5.57
N ASN A 257 -3.19 23.98 -5.73
CA ASN A 257 -4.44 24.74 -5.86
C ASN A 257 -5.27 24.34 -7.09
N GLU A 258 -4.61 23.92 -8.18
CA GLU A 258 -5.30 23.41 -9.36
C GLU A 258 -5.90 22.02 -9.07
N ILE A 259 -5.13 21.15 -8.41
CA ILE A 259 -5.60 19.80 -8.02
C ILE A 259 -6.84 19.96 -7.14
N ARG A 260 -6.77 20.75 -6.08
CA ARG A 260 -7.92 20.98 -5.18
C ARG A 260 -9.14 21.46 -5.95
N ARG A 261 -8.99 22.56 -6.68
CA ARG A 261 -10.11 23.16 -7.43
C ARG A 261 -10.76 22.19 -8.40
N LEU A 262 -9.98 21.47 -9.20
CA LEU A 262 -10.53 20.58 -10.24
C LEU A 262 -11.14 19.32 -9.64
N VAL A 263 -10.51 18.70 -8.65
CA VAL A 263 -11.04 17.48 -8.04
C VAL A 263 -12.27 17.80 -7.20
N GLU A 264 -12.18 18.75 -6.27
CA GLU A 264 -13.29 19.08 -5.36
C GLU A 264 -14.54 19.57 -6.11
N SER A 265 -14.37 20.29 -7.24
CA SER A 265 -15.50 20.74 -8.04
C SER A 265 -16.26 19.61 -8.75
N LYS A 266 -15.63 18.47 -8.96
CA LYS A 266 -16.21 17.32 -9.70
C LYS A 266 -16.63 16.18 -8.79
N LEU A 267 -16.14 16.11 -7.55
CA LEU A 267 -16.48 15.01 -6.64
C LEU A 267 -17.98 15.03 -6.32
N PRO A 268 -18.68 13.89 -6.51
CA PRO A 268 -20.05 13.74 -6.07
C PRO A 268 -20.15 13.72 -4.54
N ASP A 269 -21.33 14.04 -4.01
CA ASP A 269 -21.53 14.24 -2.57
C ASP A 269 -21.14 13.01 -1.73
N ASN A 270 -21.39 11.80 -2.25
CA ASN A 270 -21.03 10.54 -1.59
C ASN A 270 -19.52 10.34 -1.44
N LEU A 271 -18.68 11.04 -2.19
CA LEU A 271 -17.22 10.95 -2.12
C LEU A 271 -16.56 12.17 -1.47
N ARG A 272 -17.21 13.32 -1.49
CA ARG A 272 -16.63 14.62 -1.11
C ARG A 272 -15.95 14.63 0.26
N ASN A 273 -16.56 13.98 1.25
CA ASN A 273 -16.01 13.93 2.62
C ASN A 273 -15.01 12.78 2.83
N ARG A 274 -15.01 11.77 1.95
CA ARG A 274 -14.18 10.57 2.06
C ARG A 274 -12.88 10.67 1.29
N VAL A 275 -12.82 11.44 0.21
CA VAL A 275 -11.61 11.65 -0.59
C VAL A 275 -10.69 12.65 0.11
N LYS A 276 -9.43 12.26 0.25
CA LYS A 276 -8.34 13.09 0.77
C LYS A 276 -7.28 13.26 -0.31
N LEU A 277 -7.04 14.49 -0.72
CA LEU A 277 -6.00 14.82 -1.69
C LEU A 277 -4.65 14.86 -0.99
N TRP A 278 -3.75 13.98 -1.38
CA TRP A 278 -2.42 13.85 -0.78
C TRP A 278 -1.42 14.69 -1.56
N ILE A 279 -1.35 16.00 -1.22
CA ILE A 279 -0.61 17.04 -1.93
C ILE A 279 0.07 18.00 -0.96
#